data_8c136dc940113121a684bd04c8999e34
#
_entry.id   8c136dc940113121a684bd04c8999e34
#
_cell.length_a   1.000
_cell.length_b   1.000
_cell.length_c   1.000
_cell.angle_alpha   90.00
_cell.angle_beta   90.00
_cell.angle_gamma   90.00
#
_symmetry.space_group_name_H-M   'P 1'
#
loop_
_entity.id
_entity.type
_entity.pdbx_description
1 polymer ?
#
loop_
_entity_poly.entity_id
_entity_poly.type
_entity_poly.pdbx_seq_one_letter_code
_entity_poly.pdbx_strand_id
1 'polypeptide(L)'
;MEVSVLNINGQETGRKVVLNDAIFGIEPNDHVLYLDVKQYLANQRQGTAKSKERSEVSGSTRKLIRQKGGGGARRGDINSPVLVGGGRVFGPKPRDYRFKLNKKVKSLARKSALSYKAQENGIIVVEDFSFEAPKTKEFLNVVKNLKAEGKKVLLVLPEVNKNVYLSARNIQKAEVMTASNITLRIAFADRLPRLFMLSKSMLGVNDLERMCLSNRSN
;
A
#
# COMPACT_ATOMS: atom_id res chain seq x y z
N MET A 1 7.11 14.58 22.02
CA MET A 1 6.98 15.56 20.92
C MET A 1 5.62 16.22 21.01
N GLU A 2 5.53 17.57 20.99
CA GLU A 2 4.24 18.29 21.05
C GLU A 2 3.84 18.79 19.66
N VAL A 3 2.57 18.67 19.32
CA VAL A 3 2.00 19.16 18.05
C VAL A 3 0.80 20.04 18.34
N SER A 4 0.70 21.20 17.68
CA SER A 4 -0.44 22.11 17.81
C SER A 4 -1.67 21.53 17.09
N VAL A 5 -2.85 21.75 17.66
CA VAL A 5 -4.13 21.34 17.06
C VAL A 5 -4.66 22.50 16.22
N LEU A 6 -4.99 22.19 14.95
CA LEU A 6 -5.53 23.14 13.99
C LEU A 6 -7.05 22.98 13.85
N ASN A 7 -7.73 24.06 13.56
CA ASN A 7 -9.13 24.05 13.14
C ASN A 7 -9.21 23.81 11.62
N ILE A 8 -10.40 23.54 11.09
CA ILE A 8 -10.71 23.39 9.65
C ILE A 8 -10.20 24.58 8.81
N ASN A 9 -10.15 25.76 9.39
CA ASN A 9 -9.64 26.97 8.75
C ASN A 9 -8.11 27.11 8.76
N GLY A 10 -7.39 26.14 9.33
CA GLY A 10 -5.93 26.18 9.42
C GLY A 10 -5.37 27.08 10.54
N GLN A 11 -6.23 27.54 11.44
CA GLN A 11 -5.85 28.35 12.60
C GLN A 11 -5.51 27.45 13.79
N GLU A 12 -4.52 27.85 14.59
CA GLU A 12 -4.18 27.16 15.84
C GLU A 12 -5.24 27.41 16.91
N THR A 13 -5.71 26.34 17.52
CA THR A 13 -6.73 26.39 18.58
C THR A 13 -6.16 26.66 19.98
N GLY A 14 -4.83 26.89 20.07
CA GLY A 14 -4.10 27.05 21.35
C GLY A 14 -3.97 25.76 22.16
N ARG A 15 -4.52 24.66 21.66
CA ARG A 15 -4.40 23.33 22.27
C ARG A 15 -3.21 22.60 21.69
N LYS A 16 -2.45 21.91 22.54
CA LYS A 16 -1.33 21.05 22.12
C LYS A 16 -1.64 19.62 22.51
N VAL A 17 -1.15 18.70 21.70
CA VAL A 17 -1.23 17.26 21.96
C VAL A 17 0.18 16.70 22.03
N VAL A 18 0.43 15.90 23.07
CA VAL A 18 1.69 15.19 23.25
C VAL A 18 1.59 13.86 22.54
N LEU A 19 2.45 13.64 21.53
CA LEU A 19 2.56 12.34 20.85
C LEU A 19 3.31 11.36 21.77
N ASN A 20 2.83 10.13 21.82
CA ASN A 20 3.42 9.07 22.65
C ASN A 20 4.78 8.64 22.09
N ASP A 21 5.85 8.83 22.87
CA ASP A 21 7.23 8.50 22.48
C ASP A 21 7.44 7.00 22.25
N ALA A 22 6.64 6.12 22.87
CA ALA A 22 6.69 4.67 22.61
C ALA A 22 6.23 4.28 21.18
N ILE A 23 5.62 5.21 20.43
CA ILE A 23 5.16 5.01 19.06
C ILE A 23 5.93 5.91 18.08
N PHE A 24 6.05 7.19 18.38
CA PHE A 24 6.61 8.19 17.47
C PHE A 24 8.08 8.52 17.76
N GLY A 25 8.61 8.17 18.94
CA GLY A 25 10.00 8.42 19.37
C GLY A 25 10.95 7.24 19.12
N ILE A 26 10.50 6.17 18.46
CA ILE A 26 11.33 4.99 18.20
C ILE A 26 12.32 5.29 17.08
N GLU A 27 13.55 4.75 17.21
CA GLU A 27 14.53 4.77 16.13
C GLU A 27 14.00 3.96 14.93
N PRO A 28 13.86 4.60 13.75
CA PRO A 28 13.29 3.95 12.58
C PRO A 28 14.19 2.83 12.04
N ASN A 29 13.58 1.71 11.59
CA ASN A 29 14.30 0.59 11.00
C ASN A 29 13.88 0.38 9.54
N ASP A 30 14.74 0.76 8.59
CA ASP A 30 14.49 0.70 7.14
C ASP A 30 14.30 -0.72 6.62
N HIS A 31 15.05 -1.67 7.17
CA HIS A 31 14.96 -3.06 6.73
C HIS A 31 13.59 -3.66 7.04
N VAL A 32 13.04 -3.35 8.20
CA VAL A 32 11.71 -3.83 8.60
C VAL A 32 10.61 -3.18 7.76
N LEU A 33 10.76 -1.89 7.43
CA LEU A 33 9.89 -1.18 6.51
C LEU A 33 9.89 -1.82 5.12
N TYR A 34 11.08 -2.09 4.57
CA TYR A 34 11.23 -2.76 3.29
C TYR A 34 10.55 -4.13 3.27
N LEU A 35 10.71 -4.94 4.30
CA LEU A 35 10.10 -6.27 4.37
C LEU A 35 8.58 -6.22 4.36
N ASP A 36 7.95 -5.29 5.08
CA ASP A 36 6.49 -5.18 5.14
C ASP A 36 5.91 -4.66 3.82
N VAL A 37 6.54 -3.67 3.19
CA VAL A 37 6.17 -3.21 1.84
C VAL A 37 6.32 -4.32 0.81
N LYS A 38 7.43 -5.07 0.86
CA LYS A 38 7.66 -6.23 -0.01
C LYS A 38 6.59 -7.29 0.15
N GLN A 39 6.23 -7.62 1.39
CA GLN A 39 5.15 -8.57 1.67
C GLN A 39 3.83 -8.08 1.08
N TYR A 40 3.48 -6.83 1.33
CA TYR A 40 2.22 -6.26 0.85
C TYR A 40 2.12 -6.34 -0.68
N LEU A 41 3.16 -5.91 -1.40
CA LEU A 41 3.20 -5.95 -2.87
C LEU A 41 3.18 -7.39 -3.41
N ALA A 42 3.89 -8.30 -2.76
CA ALA A 42 3.89 -9.72 -3.15
C ALA A 42 2.51 -10.36 -2.96
N ASN A 43 1.80 -10.03 -1.88
CA ASN A 43 0.47 -10.57 -1.61
C ASN A 43 -0.62 -10.07 -2.58
N GLN A 44 -0.37 -8.99 -3.31
CA GLN A 44 -1.27 -8.49 -4.36
C GLN A 44 -1.13 -9.25 -5.69
N ARG A 45 -0.04 -10.00 -5.88
CA ARG A 45 0.22 -10.72 -7.12
C ARG A 45 -0.62 -11.99 -7.18
N GLN A 46 -1.36 -12.17 -8.25
CA GLN A 46 -2.16 -13.39 -8.47
C GLN A 46 -1.32 -14.58 -8.92
N GLY A 47 -0.24 -14.36 -9.65
CA GLY A 47 0.69 -15.39 -10.07
C GLY A 47 0.14 -16.38 -11.11
N THR A 48 -0.83 -15.98 -11.93
CA THR A 48 -1.52 -16.84 -12.90
C THR A 48 -0.78 -16.97 -14.24
N ALA A 49 0.34 -16.28 -14.42
CA ALA A 49 1.10 -16.31 -15.67
C ALA A 49 1.57 -17.75 -15.98
N LYS A 50 1.18 -18.27 -17.15
CA LYS A 50 1.55 -19.59 -17.64
C LYS A 50 1.90 -19.53 -19.13
N SER A 51 2.99 -20.18 -19.51
CA SER A 51 3.29 -20.46 -20.91
C SER A 51 3.03 -21.93 -21.20
N LYS A 52 2.60 -22.23 -22.42
CA LYS A 52 2.35 -23.62 -22.85
C LYS A 52 3.66 -24.35 -23.06
N GLU A 53 3.79 -25.51 -22.43
CA GLU A 53 4.88 -26.44 -22.66
C GLU A 53 4.66 -27.25 -23.94
N ARG A 54 5.66 -28.01 -24.37
CA ARG A 54 5.59 -28.82 -25.57
C ARG A 54 4.38 -29.77 -25.61
N SER A 55 4.04 -30.36 -24.46
CA SER A 55 2.90 -31.28 -24.32
C SER A 55 1.53 -30.59 -24.33
N GLU A 56 1.49 -29.28 -24.12
CA GLU A 56 0.25 -28.48 -24.03
C GLU A 56 -0.08 -27.73 -25.32
N VAL A 57 0.89 -27.62 -26.23
CA VAL A 57 0.68 -26.98 -27.53
C VAL A 57 -0.08 -27.95 -28.44
N SER A 58 -1.15 -27.46 -29.06
CA SER A 58 -1.88 -28.22 -30.08
C SER A 58 -1.02 -28.40 -31.33
N GLY A 59 -0.90 -29.60 -31.81
CA GLY A 59 -0.12 -29.93 -33.00
C GLY A 59 0.14 -31.45 -33.12
N SER A 60 0.56 -31.88 -34.30
CA SER A 60 0.89 -33.27 -34.56
C SER A 60 2.17 -33.68 -33.89
N THR A 61 2.20 -34.84 -33.27
CA THR A 61 3.42 -35.46 -32.70
C THR A 61 4.21 -36.26 -33.74
N ARG A 62 3.70 -36.31 -35.01
CA ARG A 62 4.38 -36.99 -36.10
C ARG A 62 5.75 -36.35 -36.40
N LYS A 63 6.73 -37.17 -36.71
CA LYS A 63 8.02 -36.72 -37.18
C LYS A 63 7.91 -35.95 -38.48
N LEU A 64 8.41 -34.70 -38.52
CA LEU A 64 8.23 -33.80 -39.67
C LEU A 64 9.02 -34.21 -40.90
N ILE A 65 10.25 -34.71 -40.69
CA ILE A 65 11.19 -35.02 -41.79
C ILE A 65 11.78 -36.42 -41.58
N ARG A 66 12.07 -37.13 -42.67
CA ARG A 66 12.80 -38.41 -42.63
C ARG A 66 14.10 -38.30 -41.92
N GLN A 67 14.53 -39.37 -41.27
CA GLN A 67 15.71 -39.37 -40.41
C GLN A 67 17.03 -39.07 -41.18
N LYS A 68 17.13 -39.59 -42.43
CA LYS A 68 18.30 -39.43 -43.30
C LYS A 68 17.87 -39.15 -44.73
N GLY A 69 18.78 -38.68 -45.58
CA GLY A 69 18.56 -38.47 -47.02
C GLY A 69 17.95 -37.10 -47.41
N GLY A 70 17.69 -36.18 -46.45
CA GLY A 70 17.07 -34.88 -46.74
C GLY A 70 18.04 -33.69 -46.77
N GLY A 71 19.33 -33.89 -46.53
CA GLY A 71 20.36 -32.83 -46.52
C GLY A 71 20.21 -31.77 -45.45
N GLY A 72 19.12 -31.76 -44.68
CA GLY A 72 18.82 -30.77 -43.64
C GLY A 72 18.95 -31.31 -42.20
N ALA A 73 18.74 -30.44 -41.23
CA ALA A 73 18.77 -30.80 -39.81
C ALA A 73 17.65 -31.80 -39.48
N ARG A 74 17.98 -32.78 -38.61
CA ARG A 74 16.98 -33.75 -38.10
C ARG A 74 15.98 -33.05 -37.22
N ARG A 75 14.66 -33.25 -37.51
CA ARG A 75 13.55 -32.64 -36.76
C ARG A 75 12.61 -33.71 -36.23
N GLY A 76 12.13 -33.53 -35.03
CA GLY A 76 11.05 -34.32 -34.42
C GLY A 76 9.68 -33.80 -34.84
N ASP A 77 8.79 -33.60 -33.85
CA ASP A 77 7.45 -33.06 -34.00
C ASP A 77 7.42 -31.54 -34.15
N ILE A 78 6.29 -31.01 -34.57
CA ILE A 78 6.06 -29.56 -34.75
C ILE A 78 6.04 -28.79 -33.45
N ASN A 79 5.70 -29.47 -32.34
CA ASN A 79 5.57 -28.85 -31.01
C ASN A 79 6.94 -28.60 -30.32
N SER A 80 8.04 -29.00 -30.97
CA SER A 80 9.39 -28.81 -30.43
C SER A 80 9.69 -27.33 -30.16
N PRO A 81 10.29 -26.97 -29.00
CA PRO A 81 10.66 -25.58 -28.68
C PRO A 81 11.65 -24.94 -29.66
N VAL A 82 12.36 -25.74 -30.45
CA VAL A 82 13.33 -25.27 -31.45
C VAL A 82 12.64 -24.70 -32.69
N LEU A 83 11.37 -25.05 -32.90
CA LEU A 83 10.59 -24.61 -34.05
C LEU A 83 9.74 -23.40 -33.70
N VAL A 84 9.53 -22.53 -34.69
CA VAL A 84 8.61 -21.38 -34.57
C VAL A 84 7.21 -21.92 -34.33
N GLY A 85 6.53 -21.43 -33.30
CA GLY A 85 5.21 -21.91 -32.88
C GLY A 85 5.25 -23.13 -31.95
N GLY A 86 6.41 -23.69 -31.62
CA GLY A 86 6.56 -24.75 -30.63
C GLY A 86 6.34 -24.30 -29.18
N GLY A 87 6.36 -25.26 -28.25
CA GLY A 87 6.21 -25.00 -26.82
C GLY A 87 7.35 -24.19 -26.23
N ARG A 88 7.10 -23.49 -25.13
CA ARG A 88 8.12 -22.73 -24.42
C ARG A 88 8.86 -23.58 -23.39
N VAL A 89 10.20 -23.55 -23.43
CA VAL A 89 11.06 -24.19 -22.41
C VAL A 89 11.29 -23.21 -21.28
N PHE A 90 11.19 -23.67 -20.03
CA PHE A 90 11.40 -22.87 -18.81
C PHE A 90 10.57 -21.58 -18.75
N GLY A 91 9.39 -21.59 -19.35
CA GLY A 91 8.47 -20.47 -19.27
C GLY A 91 7.85 -20.30 -17.88
N PRO A 92 7.17 -19.19 -17.63
CA PRO A 92 6.53 -18.96 -16.36
C PRO A 92 5.47 -20.04 -16.09
N LYS A 93 5.45 -20.54 -14.85
CA LYS A 93 4.41 -21.44 -14.32
C LYS A 93 3.62 -20.70 -13.24
N PRO A 94 2.32 -20.99 -13.09
CA PRO A 94 1.53 -20.42 -12.00
C PRO A 94 2.19 -20.75 -10.66
N ARG A 95 2.38 -19.72 -9.84
CA ARG A 95 2.96 -19.87 -8.50
C ARG A 95 2.39 -18.86 -7.53
N ASP A 96 2.36 -19.20 -6.26
CA ASP A 96 2.03 -18.28 -5.20
C ASP A 96 3.28 -17.44 -4.84
N TYR A 97 3.06 -16.12 -4.74
CA TYR A 97 4.09 -15.16 -4.33
C TYR A 97 3.94 -14.73 -2.87
N ARG A 98 2.87 -15.19 -2.19
CA ARG A 98 2.52 -14.78 -0.83
C ARG A 98 3.53 -15.30 0.18
N PHE A 99 3.87 -14.45 1.13
CA PHE A 99 4.61 -14.84 2.32
C PHE A 99 4.11 -14.10 3.55
N LYS A 100 4.37 -14.63 4.74
CA LYS A 100 3.93 -14.06 6.01
C LYS A 100 5.12 -13.45 6.74
N LEU A 101 4.87 -12.31 7.41
CA LEU A 101 5.77 -11.72 8.38
C LEU A 101 5.19 -11.85 9.79
N ASN A 102 6.08 -11.94 10.78
CA ASN A 102 5.69 -11.99 12.18
C ASN A 102 4.94 -10.72 12.61
N LYS A 103 3.94 -10.86 13.48
CA LYS A 103 3.13 -9.73 13.97
C LYS A 103 3.97 -8.63 14.62
N LYS A 104 5.00 -9.01 15.41
CA LYS A 104 5.93 -8.06 16.05
C LYS A 104 6.71 -7.24 15.02
N VAL A 105 7.17 -7.86 13.92
CA VAL A 105 7.88 -7.18 12.83
C VAL A 105 6.96 -6.16 12.14
N LYS A 106 5.72 -6.53 11.84
CA LYS A 106 4.73 -5.60 11.26
C LYS A 106 4.42 -4.42 12.17
N SER A 107 4.29 -4.67 13.48
CA SER A 107 4.07 -3.60 14.47
C SER A 107 5.26 -2.65 14.51
N LEU A 108 6.49 -3.18 14.54
CA LEU A 108 7.72 -2.36 14.49
C LEU A 108 7.81 -1.55 13.20
N ALA A 109 7.45 -2.14 12.05
CA ALA A 109 7.42 -1.44 10.77
C ALA A 109 6.47 -0.23 10.80
N ARG A 110 5.26 -0.37 11.35
CA ARG A 110 4.29 0.73 11.46
C ARG A 110 4.80 1.84 12.38
N LYS A 111 5.37 1.48 13.53
CA LYS A 111 5.96 2.43 14.46
C LYS A 111 7.12 3.19 13.82
N SER A 112 8.03 2.49 13.11
CA SER A 112 9.13 3.12 12.36
C SER A 112 8.62 4.11 11.31
N ALA A 113 7.54 3.76 10.59
CA ALA A 113 6.93 4.65 9.60
C ALA A 113 6.36 5.92 10.23
N LEU A 114 5.67 5.80 11.36
CA LEU A 114 5.10 6.94 12.09
C LEU A 114 6.20 7.82 12.70
N SER A 115 7.28 7.22 13.20
CA SER A 115 8.46 7.94 13.71
C SER A 115 9.12 8.79 12.61
N TYR A 116 9.30 8.25 11.39
CA TYR A 116 9.79 9.04 10.26
C TYR A 116 8.87 10.23 9.96
N LYS A 117 7.55 10.02 9.96
CA LYS A 117 6.60 11.12 9.69
C LYS A 117 6.61 12.18 10.78
N ALA A 118 6.84 11.80 12.03
CA ALA A 118 7.02 12.74 13.12
C ALA A 118 8.31 13.57 12.96
N GLN A 119 9.43 12.94 12.60
CA GLN A 119 10.71 13.61 12.37
C GLN A 119 10.65 14.58 11.17
N GLU A 120 9.92 14.22 10.10
CA GLU A 120 9.70 15.07 8.92
C GLU A 120 8.69 16.20 9.14
N ASN A 121 8.11 16.34 10.34
CA ASN A 121 6.97 17.23 10.61
C ASN A 121 5.80 17.03 9.63
N GLY A 122 5.62 15.80 9.20
CA GLY A 122 4.57 15.39 8.28
C GLY A 122 3.23 15.05 8.94
N ILE A 123 3.05 15.37 10.21
CA ILE A 123 1.84 15.07 10.99
C ILE A 123 1.16 16.39 11.34
N ILE A 124 -0.11 16.53 10.93
CA ILE A 124 -0.98 17.65 11.29
C ILE A 124 -2.14 17.08 12.11
N VAL A 125 -2.40 17.68 13.26
CA VAL A 125 -3.55 17.33 14.10
C VAL A 125 -4.66 18.33 13.84
N VAL A 126 -5.85 17.84 13.48
CA VAL A 126 -7.03 18.65 13.17
C VAL A 126 -8.15 18.34 14.16
N GLU A 127 -8.94 19.31 14.54
CA GLU A 127 -10.17 19.07 15.30
C GLU A 127 -11.12 18.18 14.52
N ASP A 128 -11.96 17.44 15.24
CA ASP A 128 -12.97 16.56 14.63
C ASP A 128 -13.96 17.38 13.83
N PHE A 129 -14.22 16.97 12.60
CA PHE A 129 -15.17 17.64 11.72
C PHE A 129 -16.07 16.64 10.98
N SER A 130 -17.24 17.08 10.64
CA SER A 130 -18.18 16.34 9.81
C SER A 130 -18.77 17.26 8.75
N PHE A 131 -19.12 16.69 7.60
CA PHE A 131 -19.86 17.41 6.56
C PHE A 131 -21.32 16.98 6.60
N GLU A 132 -22.24 17.94 6.45
CA GLU A 132 -23.68 17.67 6.35
C GLU A 132 -24.01 16.93 5.05
N ALA A 133 -23.36 17.33 3.95
CA ALA A 133 -23.50 16.73 2.64
C ALA A 133 -22.12 16.37 2.04
N PRO A 134 -22.00 15.31 1.23
CA PRO A 134 -20.75 14.97 0.59
C PRO A 134 -20.42 15.92 -0.56
N LYS A 135 -19.48 16.86 -0.34
CA LYS A 135 -19.04 17.84 -1.34
C LYS A 135 -17.51 17.87 -1.44
N THR A 136 -16.99 17.63 -2.64
CA THR A 136 -15.54 17.65 -2.92
C THR A 136 -14.91 19.04 -2.73
N LYS A 137 -15.67 20.12 -3.02
CA LYS A 137 -15.19 21.49 -2.84
C LYS A 137 -14.88 21.82 -1.38
N GLU A 138 -15.72 21.38 -0.45
CA GLU A 138 -15.49 21.60 0.99
C GLU A 138 -14.22 20.92 1.46
N PHE A 139 -13.99 19.65 1.03
CA PHE A 139 -12.77 18.94 1.37
C PHE A 139 -11.51 19.61 0.77
N LEU A 140 -11.58 20.07 -0.48
CA LEU A 140 -10.47 20.81 -1.11
C LEU A 140 -10.16 22.12 -0.36
N ASN A 141 -11.17 22.84 0.13
CA ASN A 141 -10.97 24.04 0.93
C ASN A 141 -10.25 23.72 2.24
N VAL A 142 -10.58 22.61 2.92
CA VAL A 142 -9.88 22.15 4.12
C VAL A 142 -8.41 21.86 3.80
N VAL A 143 -8.12 21.15 2.71
CA VAL A 143 -6.75 20.84 2.29
C VAL A 143 -5.94 22.12 1.97
N LYS A 144 -6.58 23.13 1.36
CA LYS A 144 -5.96 24.44 1.09
C LYS A 144 -5.64 25.19 2.36
N ASN A 145 -6.62 25.29 3.27
CA ASN A 145 -6.47 25.99 4.54
C ASN A 145 -5.32 25.40 5.39
N LEU A 146 -5.15 24.08 5.34
CA LEU A 146 -4.07 23.36 6.02
C LEU A 146 -2.72 23.41 5.27
N LYS A 147 -2.61 24.20 4.18
CA LYS A 147 -1.39 24.33 3.36
C LYS A 147 -0.85 23.00 2.84
N ALA A 148 -1.76 22.07 2.55
CA ALA A 148 -1.45 20.74 2.07
C ALA A 148 -1.65 20.58 0.54
N GLU A 149 -1.84 21.69 -0.19
CA GLU A 149 -1.99 21.67 -1.65
C GLU A 149 -0.77 21.03 -2.34
N GLY A 150 -1.05 20.21 -3.34
CA GLY A 150 -0.02 19.52 -4.11
C GLY A 150 0.62 18.30 -3.42
N LYS A 151 0.49 18.16 -2.12
CA LYS A 151 0.97 16.99 -1.37
C LYS A 151 -0.07 15.85 -1.39
N LYS A 152 0.38 14.63 -1.18
CA LYS A 152 -0.52 13.52 -0.90
C LYS A 152 -0.97 13.60 0.54
N VAL A 153 -2.29 13.60 0.76
CA VAL A 153 -2.91 13.75 2.08
C VAL A 153 -3.53 12.42 2.49
N LEU A 154 -3.23 11.98 3.70
CA LEU A 154 -3.92 10.88 4.35
C LEU A 154 -4.67 11.40 5.57
N LEU A 155 -6.00 11.44 5.49
CA LEU A 155 -6.86 11.79 6.63
C LEU A 155 -7.21 10.51 7.40
N VAL A 156 -6.88 10.51 8.67
CA VAL A 156 -7.18 9.40 9.57
C VAL A 156 -8.26 9.81 10.55
N LEU A 157 -9.36 9.06 10.54
CA LEU A 157 -10.53 9.29 11.38
C LEU A 157 -10.63 8.20 12.45
N PRO A 158 -11.20 8.49 13.63
CA PRO A 158 -11.46 7.48 14.66
C PRO A 158 -12.52 6.46 14.18
N GLU A 159 -13.59 6.97 13.59
CA GLU A 159 -14.71 6.20 13.09
C GLU A 159 -15.00 6.48 11.61
N VAL A 160 -15.79 5.62 10.99
CA VAL A 160 -16.16 5.75 9.58
C VAL A 160 -17.16 6.92 9.40
N ASN A 161 -16.73 8.03 8.82
CA ASN A 161 -17.59 9.10 8.38
C ASN A 161 -17.83 9.03 6.87
N LYS A 162 -19.04 8.59 6.49
CA LYS A 162 -19.42 8.36 5.09
C LYS A 162 -19.34 9.65 4.25
N ASN A 163 -19.77 10.78 4.78
CA ASN A 163 -19.78 12.04 4.04
C ASN A 163 -18.36 12.55 3.77
N VAL A 164 -17.46 12.46 4.74
CA VAL A 164 -16.06 12.84 4.57
C VAL A 164 -15.36 11.91 3.57
N TYR A 165 -15.60 10.61 3.67
CA TYR A 165 -15.04 9.63 2.73
C TYR A 165 -15.49 9.89 1.29
N LEU A 166 -16.79 10.12 1.05
CA LEU A 166 -17.32 10.40 -0.29
C LEU A 166 -16.79 11.73 -0.85
N SER A 167 -16.58 12.74 0.01
CA SER A 167 -16.04 14.05 -0.38
C SER A 167 -14.58 13.96 -0.84
N ALA A 168 -13.77 13.07 -0.25
CA ALA A 168 -12.36 12.92 -0.56
C ALA A 168 -12.08 11.91 -1.69
N ARG A 169 -12.94 10.90 -1.87
CA ARG A 169 -12.70 9.74 -2.76
C ARG A 169 -12.35 10.10 -4.20
N ASN A 170 -12.93 11.17 -4.75
CA ASN A 170 -12.67 11.59 -6.12
C ASN A 170 -11.32 12.32 -6.32
N ILE A 171 -10.64 12.67 -5.23
CA ILE A 171 -9.38 13.43 -5.29
C ILE A 171 -8.21 12.44 -5.33
N GLN A 172 -7.43 12.45 -6.42
CA GLN A 172 -6.33 11.48 -6.64
C GLN A 172 -5.25 11.48 -5.55
N LYS A 173 -5.02 12.62 -4.90
CA LYS A 173 -3.97 12.81 -3.88
C LYS A 173 -4.50 12.74 -2.44
N ALA A 174 -5.78 12.49 -2.24
CA ALA A 174 -6.39 12.40 -0.92
C ALA A 174 -6.90 10.98 -0.66
N GLU A 175 -6.66 10.48 0.53
CA GLU A 175 -7.16 9.21 1.00
C GLU A 175 -7.68 9.38 2.43
N VAL A 176 -8.83 8.77 2.71
CA VAL A 176 -9.46 8.81 4.04
C VAL A 176 -9.59 7.40 4.56
N MET A 177 -9.17 7.17 5.78
CA MET A 177 -9.29 5.87 6.43
C MET A 177 -9.46 5.97 7.93
N THR A 178 -9.86 4.86 8.52
CA THR A 178 -9.92 4.72 9.98
C THR A 178 -8.58 4.29 10.55
N ALA A 179 -8.35 4.61 11.81
CA ALA A 179 -7.15 4.25 12.54
C ALA A 179 -6.82 2.76 12.47
N SER A 180 -7.84 1.90 12.59
CA SER A 180 -7.69 0.45 12.54
C SER A 180 -7.17 -0.07 11.19
N ASN A 181 -7.41 0.65 10.09
CA ASN A 181 -7.09 0.24 8.73
C ASN A 181 -5.76 0.80 8.20
N ILE A 182 -5.01 1.51 9.02
CA ILE A 182 -3.72 2.04 8.61
C ILE A 182 -2.75 0.90 8.34
N THR A 183 -2.38 0.75 7.08
CA THR A 183 -1.33 -0.17 6.63
C THR A 183 -0.09 0.60 6.20
N LEU A 184 1.05 -0.04 6.24
CA LEU A 184 2.32 0.60 5.92
C LEU A 184 2.39 1.12 4.48
N ARG A 185 1.71 0.46 3.54
CA ARG A 185 1.62 0.91 2.15
C ARG A 185 1.17 2.35 2.03
N ILE A 186 0.18 2.72 2.82
CA ILE A 186 -0.45 4.03 2.74
C ILE A 186 0.48 5.10 3.32
N ALA A 187 1.29 4.71 4.29
CA ALA A 187 2.28 5.60 4.89
C ALA A 187 3.51 5.82 3.99
N PHE A 188 3.94 4.80 3.20
CA PHE A 188 5.26 4.78 2.58
C PHE A 188 5.32 4.40 1.09
N ALA A 189 4.30 3.77 0.51
CA ALA A 189 4.40 3.12 -0.80
C ALA A 189 4.52 4.06 -2.00
N ASP A 190 4.35 5.34 -1.80
CA ASP A 190 4.56 6.34 -2.84
C ASP A 190 5.83 7.14 -2.57
N ARG A 191 6.64 7.37 -3.59
CA ARG A 191 7.88 8.17 -3.57
C ARG A 191 7.71 9.62 -3.07
N LEU A 192 6.48 10.07 -2.78
CA LEU A 192 6.18 11.40 -2.26
C LEU A 192 5.72 11.28 -0.80
N PRO A 193 6.27 12.11 0.11
CA PRO A 193 5.85 12.14 1.50
C PRO A 193 4.36 12.46 1.59
N ARG A 194 3.60 11.60 2.27
CA ARG A 194 2.19 11.87 2.59
C ARG A 194 2.13 12.69 3.87
N LEU A 195 1.30 13.70 3.84
CA LEU A 195 0.94 14.46 5.02
C LEU A 195 -0.15 13.72 5.79
N PHE A 196 0.10 13.42 7.05
CA PHE A 196 -0.87 12.78 7.93
C PHE A 196 -1.73 13.83 8.61
N MET A 197 -3.03 13.78 8.38
CA MET A 197 -4.01 14.53 9.14
C MET A 197 -4.65 13.59 10.16
N LEU A 198 -4.38 13.81 11.43
CA LEU A 198 -4.96 13.02 12.52
C LEU A 198 -6.10 13.80 13.14
N SER A 199 -7.26 13.16 13.29
CA SER A 199 -8.36 13.70 14.08
C SER A 199 -7.97 13.70 15.57
N LYS A 200 -8.33 14.77 16.29
CA LYS A 200 -7.98 14.97 17.70
C LYS A 200 -8.46 13.83 18.60
N SER A 201 -9.65 13.29 18.35
CA SER A 201 -10.23 12.19 19.12
C SER A 201 -9.40 10.91 19.07
N MET A 202 -8.53 10.77 18.05
CA MET A 202 -7.66 9.61 17.89
C MET A 202 -6.42 9.58 18.78
N LEU A 203 -6.08 10.66 19.43
CA LEU A 203 -4.84 10.79 20.22
C LEU A 203 -4.99 10.28 21.66
N GLY A 204 -6.13 9.69 22.00
CA GLY A 204 -6.29 8.87 23.21
C GLY A 204 -5.34 7.66 23.18
N VAL A 205 -4.71 7.36 24.31
CA VAL A 205 -3.66 6.31 24.46
C VAL A 205 -4.09 4.95 23.90
N ASN A 206 -5.39 4.61 23.99
CA ASN A 206 -5.93 3.32 23.54
C ASN A 206 -6.09 3.19 22.02
N ASP A 207 -6.29 4.29 21.30
CA ASP A 207 -6.56 4.25 19.86
C ASP A 207 -5.27 4.17 19.04
N LEU A 208 -4.20 4.81 19.51
CA LEU A 208 -2.87 4.71 18.91
C LEU A 208 -2.26 3.32 19.09
N GLU A 209 -2.50 2.68 20.23
CA GLU A 209 -2.10 1.28 20.44
C GLU A 209 -2.91 0.33 19.54
N ARG A 210 -4.20 0.58 19.35
CA ARG A 210 -5.03 -0.15 18.37
C ARG A 210 -4.49 0.00 16.95
N MET A 211 -4.00 1.18 16.53
CA MET A 211 -3.34 1.36 15.23
C MET A 211 -2.15 0.43 15.02
N CYS A 212 -1.37 0.18 16.06
CA CYS A 212 -0.19 -0.69 15.98
C CYS A 212 -0.53 -2.18 16.11
N LEU A 213 -1.64 -2.52 16.79
CA LEU A 213 -1.99 -3.88 17.15
C LEU A 213 -3.13 -4.48 16.31
N SER A 214 -3.87 -3.67 15.52
CA SER A 214 -5.05 -4.14 14.78
C SER A 214 -4.69 -5.00 13.58
N ASN A 215 -4.40 -6.24 13.84
CA ASN A 215 -4.57 -7.35 12.91
C ASN A 215 -4.73 -8.64 13.71
N ARG A 216 -5.78 -8.68 14.56
CA ARG A 216 -6.12 -9.90 15.29
C ARG A 216 -7.06 -10.85 14.51
N SER A 217 -7.39 -10.58 13.26
CA SER A 217 -8.26 -11.47 12.46
C SER A 217 -7.92 -11.38 10.99
N ASN A 218 -7.29 -12.37 10.51
CA ASN A 218 -7.39 -13.21 9.30
C ASN A 218 -6.09 -13.97 9.09
#